data_48c4aa601bd996d27b7ac1e208fe9880
#
_entry.id   48c4aa601bd996d27b7ac1e208fe9880
#
_cell.length_a   1.000
_cell.length_b   1.000
_cell.length_c   1.000
_cell.angle_alpha   90.00
_cell.angle_beta   90.00
_cell.angle_gamma   90.00
#
_symmetry.space_group_name_H-M   'P 1'
#
loop_
_entity.id
_entity.type
_entity.pdbx_description
1 polymer ?
#
loop_
_entity_poly.entity_id
_entity_poly.type
_entity_poly.pdbx_seq_one_letter_code
_entity_poly.pdbx_strand_id
1 'polypeptide(L)'
;MPATDCISPIKLQFQRKPLVLSCDAPDISSDGGVLLLRQLDDRLDLTRSFAALLDDERAPSRRRHARSEQLRQRVYQIVLGYEDCLDANHLRHDPAIQHACGAGDQPLSSQSTLSRLENAITGRELNRLWREFERQYVDRLDPETAVVVLDIDGTDDETHGSQQLSMFHGFYDQHMFHPVIVFDGESGQLISALLRPGNAHASRGATTMLERIIRAIKQRCPAAAIVVRGDSAFAMPKLMDRLEQLCDELGDVHYVLGLAQNSRLLELAEPLLVDAAEQFGATKQFVRRFTWVRYSTLKTWSRERDVVAKVEHGERGANPRFVVTTLTGFDAGLIYDRAFCPRGQSENYIKDFKNALAADRLSCHRFIANAFRLWLHALAYRLMHALRITAGAVEPALRRVQMDTLRLRLLKVAAVVVSSVRRVVVRLPRAFPLAAAFTAIARHLGAT
;
A
#
# COMPACT_ATOMS: atom_id res chain seq x y z
N MET A 1 9.73 -37.02 12.75
CA MET A 1 8.54 -36.34 13.33
C MET A 1 8.42 -36.82 14.76
N PRO A 2 8.31 -35.98 15.78
CA PRO A 2 7.83 -36.48 17.07
C PRO A 2 6.41 -36.99 16.82
N ALA A 3 6.13 -38.19 17.32
CA ALA A 3 4.80 -38.78 17.30
C ALA A 3 3.86 -37.71 17.91
N THR A 4 2.92 -37.19 17.11
CA THR A 4 1.79 -36.46 17.64
C THR A 4 1.06 -37.47 18.50
N ASP A 5 1.07 -37.26 19.83
CA ASP A 5 0.14 -37.97 20.73
C ASP A 5 -1.24 -37.81 20.10
N CYS A 6 -1.78 -38.92 19.61
CA CYS A 6 -3.16 -38.96 19.09
C CYS A 6 -4.05 -38.46 20.23
N ILE A 7 -4.50 -37.24 20.14
CA ILE A 7 -5.48 -36.68 21.06
C ILE A 7 -6.70 -37.59 20.94
N SER A 8 -7.06 -38.28 22.04
CA SER A 8 -8.23 -39.15 22.08
C SER A 8 -9.46 -38.37 21.61
N PRO A 9 -10.31 -38.93 20.77
CA PRO A 9 -11.48 -38.24 20.24
C PRO A 9 -12.36 -37.68 21.37
N ILE A 10 -12.71 -36.40 21.24
CA ILE A 10 -13.55 -35.72 22.23
C ILE A 10 -14.99 -35.72 21.75
N LYS A 11 -15.94 -36.09 22.62
CA LYS A 11 -17.38 -36.06 22.32
C LYS A 11 -17.98 -34.71 22.77
N LEU A 12 -18.56 -33.99 21.82
CA LEU A 12 -19.31 -32.75 22.09
C LEU A 12 -20.80 -33.06 22.15
N GLN A 13 -21.51 -32.52 23.15
CA GLN A 13 -22.88 -32.89 23.50
C GLN A 13 -23.85 -31.70 23.39
N PHE A 14 -23.93 -31.04 22.24
CA PHE A 14 -24.88 -29.96 22.00
C PHE A 14 -26.00 -30.31 21.00
N GLN A 15 -26.08 -31.55 20.57
CA GLN A 15 -27.11 -32.06 19.67
C GLN A 15 -27.41 -33.53 19.91
N ARG A 16 -28.54 -34.05 19.31
CA ARG A 16 -28.99 -35.45 19.53
C ARG A 16 -28.00 -36.50 19.03
N LYS A 17 -27.32 -36.24 17.89
CA LYS A 17 -26.28 -37.12 17.38
C LYS A 17 -24.95 -36.77 18.05
N PRO A 18 -24.20 -37.76 18.55
CA PRO A 18 -22.86 -37.49 19.06
C PRO A 18 -21.98 -36.85 18.03
N LEU A 19 -21.36 -35.70 18.38
CA LEU A 19 -20.33 -35.08 17.56
C LEU A 19 -18.97 -35.48 18.12
N VAL A 20 -18.14 -36.10 17.28
CA VAL A 20 -16.80 -36.53 17.65
C VAL A 20 -15.80 -35.62 16.99
N LEU A 21 -14.93 -34.99 17.80
CA LEU A 21 -13.79 -34.21 17.36
C LEU A 21 -12.54 -35.09 17.42
N SER A 22 -11.82 -35.24 16.31
CA SER A 22 -10.53 -35.94 16.23
C SER A 22 -9.52 -35.11 15.44
N CYS A 23 -8.24 -35.34 15.68
CA CYS A 23 -7.11 -34.66 15.02
C CYS A 23 -6.35 -35.61 14.07
N ASP A 24 -7.07 -36.42 13.32
CA ASP A 24 -6.57 -37.44 12.38
C ASP A 24 -6.89 -37.13 10.91
N ALA A 25 -7.29 -35.89 10.62
CA ALA A 25 -7.54 -35.46 9.26
C ALA A 25 -6.24 -35.45 8.42
N PRO A 26 -6.35 -35.64 7.09
CA PRO A 26 -5.20 -35.53 6.20
C PRO A 26 -4.63 -34.11 6.18
N ASP A 27 -3.47 -33.91 5.54
CA ASP A 27 -2.82 -32.62 5.42
C ASP A 27 -3.77 -31.58 4.78
N ILE A 28 -4.23 -30.65 5.60
CA ILE A 28 -5.18 -29.59 5.23
C ILE A 28 -4.52 -28.23 5.47
N SER A 29 -4.70 -27.35 4.51
CA SER A 29 -4.38 -25.92 4.64
C SER A 29 -5.67 -25.11 4.74
N SER A 30 -5.68 -24.05 5.53
CA SER A 30 -6.72 -23.01 5.50
C SER A 30 -6.50 -21.98 4.41
N ASP A 31 -5.35 -22.01 3.75
CA ASP A 31 -4.81 -20.98 2.88
C ASP A 31 -4.59 -21.48 1.44
N GLY A 32 -5.44 -22.39 0.95
CA GLY A 32 -5.31 -23.00 -0.39
C GLY A 32 -5.27 -22.00 -1.55
N GLY A 33 -5.81 -20.80 -1.34
CA GLY A 33 -5.72 -19.71 -2.32
C GLY A 33 -4.32 -19.12 -2.51
N VAL A 34 -3.36 -19.45 -1.65
CA VAL A 34 -1.96 -19.05 -1.81
C VAL A 34 -1.36 -19.50 -3.16
N LEU A 35 -1.91 -20.54 -3.76
CA LEU A 35 -1.49 -21.03 -5.07
C LEU A 35 -1.81 -20.03 -6.20
N LEU A 36 -2.89 -19.26 -6.09
CA LEU A 36 -3.14 -18.13 -7.01
C LEU A 36 -2.10 -17.03 -6.86
N LEU A 37 -1.70 -16.74 -5.62
CA LEU A 37 -0.63 -15.77 -5.36
C LEU A 37 0.68 -16.21 -5.99
N ARG A 38 1.02 -17.51 -5.86
CA ARG A 38 2.23 -18.07 -6.46
C ARG A 38 2.22 -17.92 -7.98
N GLN A 39 1.12 -18.25 -8.62
CA GLN A 39 1.01 -18.17 -10.08
C GLN A 39 1.08 -16.72 -10.57
N LEU A 40 0.46 -15.79 -9.83
CA LEU A 40 0.53 -14.35 -10.10
C LEU A 40 1.95 -13.81 -9.89
N ASP A 41 2.60 -14.18 -8.79
CA ASP A 41 3.98 -13.81 -8.48
C ASP A 41 4.96 -14.26 -9.56
N ASP A 42 4.84 -15.51 -10.02
CA ASP A 42 5.68 -16.04 -11.11
C ASP A 42 5.44 -15.30 -12.44
N ARG A 43 4.18 -14.94 -12.74
CA ARG A 43 3.83 -14.15 -13.93
C ARG A 43 4.40 -12.73 -13.89
N LEU A 44 4.41 -12.12 -12.73
CA LEU A 44 4.91 -10.76 -12.49
C LEU A 44 6.42 -10.72 -12.20
N ASP A 45 7.03 -11.86 -11.94
CA ASP A 45 8.42 -12.03 -11.51
C ASP A 45 8.80 -11.17 -10.29
N LEU A 46 7.87 -11.03 -9.32
CA LEU A 46 8.06 -10.12 -8.20
C LEU A 46 9.09 -10.65 -7.20
N THR A 47 8.75 -11.73 -6.45
CA THR A 47 9.63 -12.19 -5.36
C THR A 47 10.97 -12.69 -5.85
N ARG A 48 11.07 -13.26 -7.05
CA ARG A 48 12.33 -13.76 -7.62
C ARG A 48 13.26 -12.61 -8.00
N SER A 49 12.78 -11.60 -8.71
CA SER A 49 13.58 -10.44 -9.12
C SER A 49 14.09 -9.65 -7.91
N PHE A 50 13.26 -9.45 -6.89
CA PHE A 50 13.68 -8.76 -5.68
C PHE A 50 14.63 -9.60 -4.83
N ALA A 51 14.44 -10.91 -4.74
CA ALA A 51 15.35 -11.78 -4.01
C ALA A 51 16.77 -11.78 -4.58
N ALA A 52 16.92 -11.57 -5.89
CA ALA A 52 18.21 -11.44 -6.55
C ALA A 52 19.00 -10.17 -6.14
N LEU A 53 18.31 -9.18 -5.55
CA LEU A 53 18.90 -7.95 -5.03
C LEU A 53 19.34 -8.05 -3.56
N LEU A 54 18.98 -9.14 -2.88
CA LEU A 54 19.38 -9.40 -1.51
C LEU A 54 20.73 -10.13 -1.47
N ASP A 55 21.67 -9.57 -0.74
CA ASP A 55 22.96 -10.21 -0.55
C ASP A 55 22.82 -11.43 0.38
N ASP A 56 23.57 -12.49 0.11
CA ASP A 56 23.58 -13.70 0.93
C ASP A 56 24.99 -14.05 1.39
N GLU A 57 25.38 -13.43 2.49
CA GLU A 57 26.72 -13.64 3.10
C GLU A 57 26.81 -14.95 3.90
N ARG A 58 25.74 -15.74 3.97
CA ARG A 58 25.78 -17.03 4.68
C ARG A 58 26.70 -18.01 3.97
N ALA A 59 27.49 -18.76 4.73
CA ALA A 59 28.29 -19.87 4.18
C ALA A 59 27.37 -20.86 3.42
N PRO A 60 27.77 -21.38 2.24
CA PRO A 60 26.94 -22.28 1.44
C PRO A 60 26.33 -23.45 2.22
N SER A 61 27.14 -24.05 3.15
CA SER A 61 26.69 -25.15 4.03
C SER A 61 25.61 -24.78 5.03
N ARG A 62 25.36 -23.48 5.25
CA ARG A 62 24.30 -22.94 6.15
C ARG A 62 23.07 -22.42 5.41
N ARG A 63 23.04 -22.51 4.08
CA ARG A 63 21.94 -22.02 3.21
C ARG A 63 20.85 -23.08 3.04
N ARG A 64 20.18 -23.46 4.15
CA ARG A 64 19.07 -24.42 4.07
C ARG A 64 17.88 -23.89 3.23
N HIS A 65 17.63 -22.58 3.30
CA HIS A 65 16.55 -21.90 2.58
C HIS A 65 17.14 -20.80 1.70
N ALA A 66 16.74 -20.76 0.43
CA ALA A 66 17.16 -19.71 -0.50
C ALA A 66 16.55 -18.36 -0.12
N ARG A 67 17.20 -17.24 -0.50
CA ARG A 67 16.64 -15.89 -0.28
C ARG A 67 15.28 -15.69 -0.96
N SER A 68 15.09 -16.27 -2.14
CA SER A 68 13.79 -16.26 -2.85
C SER A 68 12.69 -16.99 -2.09
N GLU A 69 13.01 -18.13 -1.47
CA GLU A 69 12.05 -18.86 -0.62
C GLU A 69 11.70 -18.04 0.63
N GLN A 70 12.71 -17.48 1.32
CA GLN A 70 12.51 -16.68 2.52
C GLN A 70 11.68 -15.41 2.24
N LEU A 71 11.99 -14.69 1.15
CA LEU A 71 11.26 -13.50 0.75
C LEU A 71 9.80 -13.86 0.39
N ARG A 72 9.62 -14.90 -0.40
CA ARG A 72 8.30 -15.39 -0.80
C ARG A 72 7.47 -15.79 0.42
N GLN A 73 8.04 -16.60 1.31
CA GLN A 73 7.38 -16.99 2.55
C GLN A 73 6.91 -15.77 3.33
N ARG A 74 7.78 -14.76 3.52
CA ARG A 74 7.47 -13.58 4.31
C ARG A 74 6.38 -12.72 3.67
N VAL A 75 6.46 -12.50 2.36
CA VAL A 75 5.45 -11.72 1.62
C VAL A 75 4.09 -12.43 1.61
N TYR A 76 4.07 -13.75 1.39
CA TYR A 76 2.82 -14.51 1.36
C TYR A 76 2.18 -14.58 2.75
N GLN A 77 2.94 -14.71 3.82
CA GLN A 77 2.42 -14.61 5.18
C GLN A 77 1.70 -13.28 5.40
N ILE A 78 2.30 -12.15 5.04
CA ILE A 78 1.66 -10.83 5.14
C ILE A 78 0.36 -10.78 4.33
N VAL A 79 0.39 -11.23 3.08
CA VAL A 79 -0.79 -11.29 2.21
C VAL A 79 -1.91 -12.13 2.83
N LEU A 80 -1.55 -13.24 3.45
CA LEU A 80 -2.50 -14.16 4.11
C LEU A 80 -3.00 -13.66 5.47
N GLY A 81 -2.47 -12.52 5.97
CA GLY A 81 -2.86 -11.93 7.25
C GLY A 81 -2.09 -12.46 8.45
N TYR A 82 -0.89 -12.96 8.22
CA TYR A 82 0.07 -13.40 9.23
C TYR A 82 1.29 -12.48 9.19
N GLU A 83 1.09 -11.26 9.66
CA GLU A 83 2.10 -10.19 9.57
C GLU A 83 3.28 -10.36 10.53
N ASP A 84 3.14 -11.15 11.58
CA ASP A 84 4.22 -11.36 12.53
C ASP A 84 5.16 -12.49 12.08
N CYS A 85 6.46 -12.32 12.37
CA CYS A 85 7.43 -13.39 12.15
C CYS A 85 7.17 -14.63 13.03
N LEU A 86 6.49 -14.49 14.18
CA LEU A 86 6.16 -15.60 15.07
C LEU A 86 5.26 -16.63 14.38
N ASP A 87 4.36 -16.19 13.52
CA ASP A 87 3.44 -17.05 12.76
C ASP A 87 4.18 -18.06 11.90
N ALA A 88 5.41 -17.75 11.48
CA ALA A 88 6.22 -18.66 10.69
C ALA A 88 6.46 -20.03 11.37
N ASN A 89 6.49 -20.09 12.72
CA ASN A 89 6.67 -21.35 13.42
C ASN A 89 5.46 -22.28 13.28
N HIS A 90 4.27 -21.73 13.16
CA HIS A 90 3.02 -22.47 12.96
C HIS A 90 2.82 -22.83 11.48
N LEU A 91 3.12 -21.87 10.59
CA LEU A 91 2.85 -21.98 9.15
C LEU A 91 3.92 -22.76 8.37
N ARG A 92 5.11 -22.98 8.93
CA ARG A 92 6.22 -23.63 8.22
C ARG A 92 5.95 -25.05 7.79
N HIS A 93 4.92 -25.68 8.32
CA HIS A 93 4.46 -27.02 7.99
C HIS A 93 3.12 -27.03 7.23
N ASP A 94 2.56 -25.87 6.90
CA ASP A 94 1.35 -25.80 6.08
C ASP A 94 1.66 -26.26 4.65
N PRO A 95 0.99 -27.32 4.15
CA PRO A 95 1.35 -27.95 2.88
C PRO A 95 1.10 -27.03 1.66
N ALA A 96 0.07 -26.20 1.67
CA ALA A 96 -0.19 -25.28 0.56
C ALA A 96 0.84 -24.16 0.51
N ILE A 97 1.23 -23.61 1.68
CA ILE A 97 2.25 -22.55 1.77
C ILE A 97 3.63 -23.11 1.41
N GLN A 98 3.98 -24.34 1.84
CA GLN A 98 5.22 -25.00 1.47
C GLN A 98 5.37 -25.09 -0.05
N HIS A 99 4.36 -25.64 -0.75
CA HIS A 99 4.37 -25.73 -2.19
C HIS A 99 4.39 -24.35 -2.88
N ALA A 100 3.58 -23.40 -2.40
CA ALA A 100 3.57 -22.05 -2.94
C ALA A 100 4.94 -21.37 -2.81
N CYS A 101 5.66 -21.58 -1.71
CA CYS A 101 7.00 -21.02 -1.50
C CYS A 101 8.10 -21.77 -2.28
N GLY A 102 7.83 -22.97 -2.77
CA GLY A 102 8.78 -23.77 -3.54
C GLY A 102 9.64 -24.73 -2.70
N ALA A 103 9.24 -24.97 -1.43
CA ALA A 103 9.92 -25.91 -0.53
C ALA A 103 9.46 -27.36 -0.73
N GLY A 104 8.41 -27.61 -1.53
CA GLY A 104 7.79 -28.93 -1.67
C GLY A 104 7.24 -29.39 -0.32
N ASP A 105 7.59 -30.63 0.08
CA ASP A 105 7.18 -31.21 1.37
C ASP A 105 8.14 -30.87 2.53
N GLN A 106 9.09 -29.95 2.32
CA GLN A 106 10.06 -29.56 3.34
C GLN A 106 9.56 -28.40 4.19
N PRO A 107 9.88 -28.37 5.51
CA PRO A 107 9.52 -27.26 6.36
C PRO A 107 10.15 -25.95 5.85
N LEU A 108 9.37 -24.88 5.85
CA LEU A 108 9.80 -23.52 5.56
C LEU A 108 10.70 -22.95 6.67
N SER A 109 11.19 -21.73 6.48
CA SER A 109 12.02 -21.01 7.45
C SER A 109 11.29 -20.81 8.77
N SER A 110 12.01 -20.99 9.88
CA SER A 110 11.50 -20.68 11.21
C SER A 110 11.47 -19.16 11.45
N GLN A 111 10.73 -18.74 12.46
CA GLN A 111 10.69 -17.35 12.95
C GLN A 111 12.09 -16.74 13.10
N SER A 112 13.00 -17.44 13.78
CA SER A 112 14.37 -16.95 14.01
C SER A 112 15.18 -16.79 12.71
N THR A 113 14.87 -17.57 11.68
CA THR A 113 15.52 -17.47 10.36
C THR A 113 15.02 -16.24 9.61
N LEU A 114 13.71 -15.97 9.63
CA LEU A 114 13.12 -14.78 9.01
C LEU A 114 13.51 -13.51 9.78
N SER A 115 13.54 -13.54 11.10
CA SER A 115 14.00 -12.41 11.90
C SER A 115 15.47 -12.05 11.58
N ARG A 116 16.35 -13.04 11.35
CA ARG A 116 17.70 -12.77 10.89
C ARG A 116 17.74 -12.15 9.49
N LEU A 117 16.88 -12.57 8.58
CA LEU A 117 16.74 -11.92 7.27
C LEU A 117 16.38 -10.44 7.42
N GLU A 118 15.32 -10.13 8.20
CA GLU A 118 14.85 -8.76 8.41
C GLU A 118 15.93 -7.88 9.09
N ASN A 119 16.68 -8.44 10.02
CA ASN A 119 17.72 -7.70 10.76
C ASN A 119 19.08 -7.65 10.05
N ALA A 120 19.32 -8.46 9.03
CA ALA A 120 20.58 -8.42 8.27
C ALA A 120 20.62 -7.33 7.20
N ILE A 121 19.45 -6.81 6.81
CA ILE A 121 19.34 -5.84 5.71
C ILE A 121 20.22 -4.60 5.95
N THR A 122 20.84 -4.14 4.89
CA THR A 122 21.65 -2.91 4.85
C THR A 122 20.89 -1.78 4.17
N GLY A 123 21.29 -0.52 4.46
CA GLY A 123 20.69 0.64 3.79
C GLY A 123 20.93 0.65 2.28
N ARG A 124 22.05 0.07 1.81
CA ARG A 124 22.35 -0.08 0.38
C ARG A 124 21.40 -1.05 -0.30
N GLU A 125 21.15 -2.20 0.31
CA GLU A 125 20.19 -3.18 -0.21
C GLU A 125 18.78 -2.61 -0.24
N LEU A 126 18.33 -1.99 0.86
CA LEU A 126 17.01 -1.38 0.93
C LEU A 126 16.81 -0.30 -0.15
N ASN A 127 17.85 0.51 -0.43
CA ASN A 127 17.78 1.49 -1.51
C ASN A 127 17.68 0.81 -2.89
N ARG A 128 18.43 -0.29 -3.14
CA ARG A 128 18.28 -1.08 -4.37
C ARG A 128 16.87 -1.63 -4.53
N LEU A 129 16.29 -2.16 -3.45
CA LEU A 129 14.94 -2.71 -3.46
C LEU A 129 13.88 -1.65 -3.78
N TRP A 130 13.95 -0.45 -3.17
CA TRP A 130 13.03 0.64 -3.48
C TRP A 130 13.18 1.17 -4.91
N ARG A 131 14.40 1.32 -5.40
CA ARG A 131 14.64 1.74 -6.79
C ARG A 131 14.08 0.74 -7.79
N GLU A 132 14.27 -0.55 -7.55
CA GLU A 132 13.70 -1.61 -8.39
C GLU A 132 12.16 -1.62 -8.29
N PHE A 133 11.62 -1.39 -7.09
CA PHE A 133 10.17 -1.30 -6.89
C PHE A 133 9.56 -0.15 -7.71
N GLU A 134 10.17 1.02 -7.68
CA GLU A 134 9.77 2.18 -8.50
C GLU A 134 9.96 1.92 -10.00
N ARG A 135 11.09 1.34 -10.40
CA ARG A 135 11.38 1.00 -11.80
C ARG A 135 10.33 0.07 -12.40
N GLN A 136 9.94 -0.98 -11.67
CA GLN A 136 8.91 -1.91 -12.12
C GLN A 136 7.53 -1.25 -12.29
N TYR A 137 7.22 -0.19 -11.56
CA TYR A 137 6.02 0.60 -11.81
C TYR A 137 6.15 1.37 -13.13
N VAL A 138 7.25 2.09 -13.29
CA VAL A 138 7.50 2.93 -14.47
C VAL A 138 7.57 2.09 -15.75
N ASP A 139 8.23 0.93 -15.72
CA ASP A 139 8.35 0.05 -16.89
C ASP A 139 7.00 -0.49 -17.40
N ARG A 140 6.00 -0.55 -16.53
CA ARG A 140 4.63 -0.99 -16.88
C ARG A 140 3.74 0.12 -17.41
N LEU A 141 4.17 1.37 -17.34
CA LEU A 141 3.44 2.48 -17.95
C LEU A 141 3.50 2.34 -19.48
N ASP A 142 2.36 2.56 -20.11
CA ASP A 142 2.33 2.73 -21.57
C ASP A 142 3.14 3.99 -21.93
N PRO A 143 4.10 3.92 -22.86
CA PRO A 143 4.83 5.09 -23.31
C PRO A 143 3.96 6.26 -23.78
N GLU A 144 2.74 5.96 -24.27
CA GLU A 144 1.75 6.94 -24.73
C GLU A 144 0.82 7.43 -23.59
N THR A 145 1.13 7.08 -22.32
CA THR A 145 0.34 7.57 -21.18
C THR A 145 0.29 9.09 -21.18
N ALA A 146 -0.91 9.64 -21.24
CA ALA A 146 -1.10 11.09 -21.34
C ALA A 146 -0.96 11.80 -19.96
N VAL A 147 -1.39 11.15 -18.88
CA VAL A 147 -1.38 11.74 -17.53
C VAL A 147 -0.98 10.69 -16.51
N VAL A 148 -0.12 11.07 -15.57
CA VAL A 148 0.20 10.29 -14.38
C VAL A 148 -0.08 11.13 -13.15
N VAL A 149 -0.90 10.61 -12.24
CA VAL A 149 -1.26 11.29 -10.99
C VAL A 149 -0.52 10.62 -9.85
N LEU A 150 0.24 11.39 -9.09
CA LEU A 150 1.01 10.95 -7.93
C LEU A 150 0.35 11.47 -6.64
N ASP A 151 -0.37 10.60 -5.93
CA ASP A 151 -0.93 10.93 -4.62
C ASP A 151 0.12 10.68 -3.54
N ILE A 152 0.56 11.75 -2.88
CA ILE A 152 1.49 11.67 -1.75
C ILE A 152 0.72 11.91 -0.45
N ASP A 153 0.94 11.04 0.52
CA ASP A 153 0.33 11.17 1.84
C ASP A 153 1.28 10.68 2.94
N GLY A 154 1.10 11.19 4.14
CA GLY A 154 1.76 10.71 5.35
C GLY A 154 0.81 9.84 6.16
N THR A 155 1.34 8.90 6.92
CA THR A 155 0.55 8.14 7.87
C THR A 155 1.31 7.99 9.18
N ASP A 156 0.58 7.78 10.26
CA ASP A 156 1.13 7.39 11.55
C ASP A 156 1.43 5.89 11.56
N ASP A 157 2.42 5.52 12.35
CA ASP A 157 2.78 4.13 12.63
C ASP A 157 3.23 4.07 14.09
N GLU A 158 2.27 3.79 14.96
CA GLU A 158 2.46 3.78 16.41
C GLU A 158 3.50 2.73 16.83
N THR A 159 4.37 3.12 17.76
CA THR A 159 5.43 2.25 18.29
C THR A 159 5.20 1.92 19.75
N HIS A 160 5.39 0.65 20.12
CA HIS A 160 5.08 0.14 21.46
C HIS A 160 6.34 -0.28 22.24
N GLY A 161 7.46 0.38 22.06
CA GLY A 161 8.70 0.04 22.76
C GLY A 161 9.88 0.94 22.41
N SER A 162 11.06 0.58 22.91
CA SER A 162 12.30 1.33 22.67
C SER A 162 12.88 1.09 21.28
N GLN A 163 12.13 1.42 20.23
CA GLN A 163 12.55 1.27 18.87
C GLN A 163 13.42 2.45 18.42
N GLN A 164 14.46 2.16 17.64
CA GLN A 164 15.36 3.18 17.14
C GLN A 164 14.60 4.21 16.28
N LEU A 165 14.74 5.51 16.59
CA LEU A 165 14.08 6.63 15.91
C LEU A 165 12.55 6.67 16.05
N SER A 166 11.98 5.89 16.97
CA SER A 166 10.65 6.16 17.50
C SER A 166 10.67 7.48 18.24
N MET A 167 9.88 8.45 17.79
CA MET A 167 9.88 9.82 18.34
C MET A 167 8.44 10.25 18.60
N PHE A 168 8.26 11.10 19.62
CA PHE A 168 6.97 11.68 19.91
C PHE A 168 6.55 12.65 18.80
N HIS A 169 5.29 12.55 18.38
CA HIS A 169 4.69 13.42 17.37
C HIS A 169 3.52 14.20 17.96
N GLY A 170 3.70 15.51 18.14
CA GLY A 170 2.75 16.36 18.88
C GLY A 170 1.35 16.47 18.25
N PHE A 171 1.18 16.25 16.95
CA PHE A 171 -0.14 16.24 16.32
C PHE A 171 -0.91 14.95 16.59
N TYR A 172 -0.22 13.81 16.63
CA TYR A 172 -0.83 12.50 16.88
C TYR A 172 -0.82 12.10 18.37
N ASP A 173 -0.11 12.88 19.22
CA ASP A 173 0.03 12.66 20.66
C ASP A 173 0.53 11.25 21.02
N GLN A 174 1.49 10.73 20.23
CA GLN A 174 2.03 9.38 20.41
C GLN A 174 3.48 9.26 19.96
N HIS A 175 4.19 8.23 20.46
CA HIS A 175 5.47 7.79 19.91
C HIS A 175 5.23 6.94 18.68
N MET A 176 5.86 7.29 17.55
CA MET A 176 5.56 6.69 16.27
C MET A 176 6.75 6.76 15.29
N PHE A 177 6.64 6.05 14.19
CA PHE A 177 7.25 6.41 12.91
C PHE A 177 6.24 7.20 12.08
N HIS A 178 6.75 7.98 11.12
CA HIS A 178 5.91 8.79 10.25
C HIS A 178 6.22 8.51 8.78
N PRO A 179 5.81 7.35 8.24
CA PRO A 179 6.06 7.02 6.85
C PRO A 179 5.37 8.00 5.90
N VAL A 180 5.98 8.21 4.73
CA VAL A 180 5.35 8.88 3.59
C VAL A 180 5.20 7.86 2.47
N ILE A 181 4.07 7.91 1.79
CA ILE A 181 3.67 6.92 0.78
C ILE A 181 3.25 7.66 -0.48
N VAL A 182 3.58 7.09 -1.64
CA VAL A 182 3.15 7.60 -2.95
C VAL A 182 2.37 6.51 -3.66
N PHE A 183 1.14 6.83 -4.04
CA PHE A 183 0.29 5.99 -4.88
C PHE A 183 0.12 6.60 -6.27
N ASP A 184 -0.15 5.75 -7.23
CA ASP A 184 -0.78 6.16 -8.48
C ASP A 184 -2.25 6.49 -8.19
N GLY A 185 -2.64 7.74 -8.38
CA GLY A 185 -3.96 8.24 -8.01
C GLY A 185 -5.11 7.68 -8.87
N GLU A 186 -4.80 7.12 -10.04
CA GLU A 186 -5.79 6.53 -10.94
C GLU A 186 -5.98 5.03 -10.70
N SER A 187 -4.88 4.30 -10.60
CA SER A 187 -4.91 2.83 -10.43
C SER A 187 -4.96 2.39 -8.97
N GLY A 188 -4.49 3.22 -8.03
CA GLY A 188 -4.28 2.85 -6.63
C GLY A 188 -3.05 1.96 -6.42
N GLN A 189 -2.17 1.85 -7.40
CA GLN A 189 -0.92 1.11 -7.25
C GLN A 189 0.05 1.86 -6.35
N LEU A 190 0.64 1.18 -5.37
CA LEU A 190 1.70 1.75 -4.54
C LEU A 190 2.98 1.88 -5.37
N ILE A 191 3.51 3.09 -5.45
CA ILE A 191 4.72 3.42 -6.22
C ILE A 191 5.95 3.40 -5.32
N SER A 192 5.88 4.04 -4.16
CA SER A 192 7.00 4.13 -3.23
C SER A 192 6.52 4.41 -1.81
N ALA A 193 7.34 4.07 -0.82
CA ALA A 193 7.17 4.50 0.55
C ALA A 193 8.53 4.74 1.21
N LEU A 194 8.55 5.63 2.21
CA LEU A 194 9.77 5.96 2.96
C LEU A 194 9.44 5.99 4.45
N LEU A 195 10.04 5.10 5.22
CA LEU A 195 9.97 5.16 6.67
C LEU A 195 10.77 6.37 7.17
N ARG A 196 10.20 7.12 8.10
CA ARG A 196 10.82 8.31 8.69
C ARG A 196 10.71 8.27 10.22
N PRO A 197 11.63 8.94 10.96
CA PRO A 197 11.43 9.17 12.39
C PRO A 197 10.08 9.82 12.68
N GLY A 198 9.52 9.55 13.85
CA GLY A 198 8.20 10.06 14.22
C GLY A 198 8.07 11.59 14.21
N ASN A 199 9.13 12.31 14.56
CA ASN A 199 9.17 13.77 14.52
C ASN A 199 9.56 14.36 13.15
N ALA A 200 9.59 13.54 12.10
CA ALA A 200 9.99 14.02 10.78
C ALA A 200 8.92 14.93 10.18
N HIS A 201 9.35 16.10 9.71
CA HIS A 201 8.49 17.01 8.96
C HIS A 201 7.99 16.35 7.67
N ALA A 202 6.75 16.66 7.23
CA ALA A 202 6.11 16.04 6.06
C ALA A 202 6.98 16.06 4.80
N SER A 203 7.71 17.14 4.53
CA SER A 203 8.59 17.27 3.35
C SER A 203 9.90 16.47 3.42
N ARG A 204 10.29 15.95 4.61
CA ARG A 204 11.57 15.26 4.77
C ARG A 204 11.63 13.98 3.90
N GLY A 205 12.50 13.99 2.91
CA GLY A 205 12.66 12.89 1.95
C GLY A 205 11.61 12.85 0.83
N ALA A 206 10.44 13.50 0.99
CA ALA A 206 9.37 13.51 0.01
C ALA A 206 9.81 14.15 -1.33
N THR A 207 10.47 15.32 -1.27
CA THR A 207 10.94 16.04 -2.45
C THR A 207 11.89 15.19 -3.30
N THR A 208 12.90 14.59 -2.68
CA THR A 208 13.88 13.73 -3.38
C THR A 208 13.25 12.46 -3.96
N MET A 209 12.29 11.87 -3.23
CA MET A 209 11.54 10.71 -3.69
C MET A 209 10.68 11.04 -4.90
N LEU A 210 9.88 12.11 -4.84
CA LEU A 210 9.04 12.56 -5.95
C LEU A 210 9.88 12.94 -7.17
N GLU A 211 10.95 13.72 -6.99
CA GLU A 211 11.85 14.07 -8.10
C GLU A 211 12.37 12.83 -8.84
N ARG A 212 12.83 11.82 -8.11
CA ARG A 212 13.32 10.58 -8.69
C ARG A 212 12.23 9.86 -9.50
N ILE A 213 11.02 9.76 -8.94
CA ILE A 213 9.87 9.12 -9.60
C ILE A 213 9.48 9.91 -10.85
N ILE A 214 9.34 11.24 -10.75
CA ILE A 214 8.98 12.11 -11.87
C ILE A 214 9.97 11.99 -13.02
N ARG A 215 11.28 12.04 -12.71
CA ARG A 215 12.32 11.88 -13.76
C ARG A 215 12.24 10.53 -14.46
N ALA A 216 12.02 9.46 -13.71
CA ALA A 216 11.86 8.11 -14.26
C ALA A 216 10.60 8.01 -15.16
N ILE A 217 9.47 8.58 -14.71
CA ILE A 217 8.24 8.63 -15.53
C ILE A 217 8.47 9.44 -16.81
N LYS A 218 9.05 10.63 -16.73
CA LYS A 218 9.35 11.47 -17.89
C LYS A 218 10.33 10.82 -18.86
N GLN A 219 11.25 10.02 -18.38
CA GLN A 219 12.14 9.23 -19.22
C GLN A 219 11.37 8.14 -20.00
N ARG A 220 10.38 7.52 -19.39
CA ARG A 220 9.54 6.46 -20.00
C ARG A 220 8.44 7.03 -20.89
N CYS A 221 7.78 8.09 -20.42
CA CYS A 221 6.62 8.75 -21.02
C CYS A 221 6.91 10.25 -21.15
N PRO A 222 7.71 10.70 -22.13
CA PRO A 222 8.15 12.10 -22.22
C PRO A 222 6.99 13.10 -22.36
N ALA A 223 5.91 12.70 -23.02
CA ALA A 223 4.74 13.54 -23.27
C ALA A 223 3.73 13.55 -22.10
N ALA A 224 3.91 12.68 -21.09
CA ALA A 224 2.96 12.59 -19.99
C ALA A 224 2.93 13.88 -19.16
N ALA A 225 1.76 14.42 -18.89
CA ALA A 225 1.56 15.38 -17.81
C ALA A 225 1.62 14.65 -16.47
N ILE A 226 2.37 15.19 -15.52
CA ILE A 226 2.48 14.63 -14.16
C ILE A 226 1.80 15.58 -13.18
N VAL A 227 0.86 15.07 -12.39
CA VAL A 227 0.16 15.86 -11.36
C VAL A 227 0.44 15.27 -9.99
N VAL A 228 1.14 16.01 -9.13
CA VAL A 228 1.37 15.64 -7.73
C VAL A 228 0.23 16.18 -6.88
N ARG A 229 -0.47 15.30 -6.15
CA ARG A 229 -1.53 15.68 -5.22
C ARG A 229 -1.14 15.33 -3.78
N GLY A 230 -1.45 16.22 -2.85
CA GLY A 230 -1.19 16.00 -1.42
C GLY A 230 -2.09 16.87 -0.55
N ASP A 231 -2.09 16.59 0.74
CA ASP A 231 -2.76 17.42 1.72
C ASP A 231 -1.95 18.70 2.05
N SER A 232 -2.41 19.47 3.03
CA SER A 232 -1.77 20.73 3.41
C SER A 232 -0.37 20.56 4.04
N ALA A 233 -0.03 19.38 4.51
CA ALA A 233 1.29 19.10 5.05
C ALA A 233 2.38 19.07 3.96
N PHE A 234 1.99 18.86 2.69
CA PHE A 234 2.89 18.88 1.55
C PHE A 234 2.94 20.22 0.80
N ALA A 235 2.10 21.21 1.16
CA ALA A 235 2.17 22.57 0.60
C ALA A 235 3.39 23.34 1.14
N MET A 236 4.58 22.76 0.99
CA MET A 236 5.83 23.27 1.52
C MET A 236 6.62 24.01 0.45
N PRO A 237 7.22 25.17 0.75
CA PRO A 237 7.96 25.97 -0.22
C PRO A 237 8.98 25.15 -1.00
N LYS A 238 9.81 24.38 -0.30
CA LYS A 238 10.86 23.54 -0.90
C LYS A 238 10.32 22.51 -1.89
N LEU A 239 9.16 21.89 -1.60
CA LEU A 239 8.54 20.93 -2.50
C LEU A 239 7.95 21.64 -3.72
N MET A 240 7.18 22.71 -3.51
CA MET A 240 6.56 23.47 -4.58
C MET A 240 7.61 24.06 -5.53
N ASP A 241 8.64 24.72 -4.99
CA ASP A 241 9.75 25.27 -5.78
C ASP A 241 10.43 24.18 -6.63
N ARG A 242 10.63 22.98 -6.05
CA ARG A 242 11.27 21.88 -6.80
C ARG A 242 10.38 21.32 -7.90
N LEU A 243 9.07 21.19 -7.66
CA LEU A 243 8.12 20.75 -8.68
C LEU A 243 8.01 21.76 -9.84
N GLU A 244 8.03 23.05 -9.52
CA GLU A 244 8.06 24.12 -10.51
C GLU A 244 9.34 24.08 -11.35
N GLN A 245 10.51 23.90 -10.73
CA GLN A 245 11.77 23.69 -11.44
C GLN A 245 11.74 22.45 -12.33
N LEU A 246 11.13 21.34 -11.85
CA LEU A 246 10.98 20.14 -12.66
C LEU A 246 10.04 20.36 -13.86
N CYS A 247 9.04 21.23 -13.73
CA CYS A 247 8.21 21.66 -14.85
C CYS A 247 9.05 22.43 -15.89
N ASP A 248 9.90 23.36 -15.45
CA ASP A 248 10.80 24.11 -16.33
C ASP A 248 11.83 23.19 -17.04
N GLU A 249 12.33 22.17 -16.31
CA GLU A 249 13.34 21.23 -16.83
C GLU A 249 12.75 20.16 -17.77
N LEU A 250 11.57 19.63 -17.48
CA LEU A 250 11.02 18.41 -18.08
C LEU A 250 9.67 18.60 -18.81
N GLY A 251 9.03 19.77 -18.63
CA GLY A 251 7.69 20.08 -19.13
C GLY A 251 6.58 19.34 -18.36
N ASP A 252 5.39 19.95 -18.32
CA ASP A 252 4.13 19.37 -17.82
C ASP A 252 4.25 18.61 -16.48
N VAL A 253 4.85 19.25 -15.47
CA VAL A 253 4.87 18.79 -14.10
C VAL A 253 4.10 19.78 -13.24
N HIS A 254 3.00 19.33 -12.69
CA HIS A 254 2.05 20.16 -11.93
C HIS A 254 1.83 19.61 -10.53
N TYR A 255 1.27 20.44 -9.68
CA TYR A 255 0.79 20.01 -8.37
C TYR A 255 -0.58 20.61 -8.02
N VAL A 256 -1.29 19.91 -7.15
CA VAL A 256 -2.56 20.32 -6.53
C VAL A 256 -2.49 19.94 -5.05
N LEU A 257 -2.17 20.88 -4.20
CA LEU A 257 -1.90 20.64 -2.78
C LEU A 257 -2.91 21.39 -1.91
N GLY A 258 -3.45 20.71 -0.91
CA GLY A 258 -4.23 21.39 0.12
C GLY A 258 -3.42 22.53 0.74
N LEU A 259 -4.08 23.58 1.19
CA LEU A 259 -3.42 24.68 1.89
C LEU A 259 -4.17 24.98 3.19
N ALA A 260 -3.44 24.97 4.30
CA ALA A 260 -4.02 25.29 5.61
C ALA A 260 -4.51 26.74 5.62
N GLN A 261 -5.72 26.94 6.11
CA GLN A 261 -6.30 28.29 6.22
C GLN A 261 -5.52 29.16 7.21
N ASN A 262 -5.46 30.45 6.91
CA ASN A 262 -4.92 31.48 7.78
C ASN A 262 -5.67 32.79 7.55
N SER A 263 -5.40 33.83 8.38
CA SER A 263 -6.10 35.12 8.32
C SER A 263 -6.04 35.77 6.94
N ARG A 264 -4.86 35.73 6.29
CA ARG A 264 -4.69 36.34 4.96
C ARG A 264 -5.50 35.62 3.86
N LEU A 265 -5.59 34.31 3.89
CA LEU A 265 -6.42 33.55 2.96
C LEU A 265 -7.92 33.81 3.19
N LEU A 266 -8.33 33.97 4.45
CA LEU A 266 -9.70 34.33 4.79
C LEU A 266 -10.04 35.77 4.32
N GLU A 267 -9.16 36.73 4.48
CA GLU A 267 -9.32 38.08 3.92
C GLU A 267 -9.48 38.05 2.39
N LEU A 268 -8.63 37.30 1.70
CA LEU A 268 -8.74 37.16 0.24
C LEU A 268 -10.04 36.46 -0.21
N ALA A 269 -10.61 35.59 0.60
CA ALA A 269 -11.86 34.89 0.34
C ALA A 269 -13.10 35.62 0.91
N GLU A 270 -12.94 36.76 1.60
CA GLU A 270 -14.02 37.48 2.27
C GLU A 270 -15.21 37.80 1.34
N PRO A 271 -15.01 38.33 0.11
CA PRO A 271 -16.14 38.56 -0.79
C PRO A 271 -16.96 37.30 -1.07
N LEU A 272 -16.30 36.14 -1.18
CA LEU A 272 -16.94 34.86 -1.41
C LEU A 272 -17.67 34.35 -0.17
N LEU A 273 -17.10 34.60 1.01
CA LEU A 273 -17.72 34.26 2.30
C LEU A 273 -19.01 35.04 2.53
N VAL A 274 -18.99 36.35 2.22
CA VAL A 274 -20.16 37.23 2.34
C VAL A 274 -21.26 36.79 1.38
N ASP A 275 -20.96 36.61 0.09
CA ASP A 275 -21.93 36.16 -0.92
C ASP A 275 -22.59 34.82 -0.52
N ALA A 276 -21.78 33.86 -0.07
CA ALA A 276 -22.30 32.56 0.37
C ALA A 276 -23.20 32.68 1.61
N ALA A 277 -22.85 33.54 2.56
CA ALA A 277 -23.65 33.77 3.77
C ALA A 277 -24.98 34.47 3.46
N GLU A 278 -24.99 35.50 2.61
CA GLU A 278 -26.18 36.22 2.18
C GLU A 278 -27.15 35.29 1.44
N GLN A 279 -26.62 34.51 0.50
CA GLN A 279 -27.49 33.58 -0.24
C GLN A 279 -28.05 32.48 0.67
N PHE A 280 -27.26 31.93 1.60
CA PHE A 280 -27.79 30.98 2.57
C PHE A 280 -28.82 31.63 3.49
N GLY A 281 -28.61 32.89 3.90
CA GLY A 281 -29.55 33.69 4.69
C GLY A 281 -30.91 33.82 4.00
N ALA A 282 -30.92 34.08 2.68
CA ALA A 282 -32.10 34.27 1.87
C ALA A 282 -32.83 32.95 1.53
N THR A 283 -32.08 31.88 1.20
CA THR A 283 -32.66 30.64 0.66
C THR A 283 -32.75 29.50 1.65
N LYS A 284 -31.94 29.52 2.71
CA LYS A 284 -31.70 28.39 3.65
C LYS A 284 -31.18 27.12 2.97
N GLN A 285 -30.74 27.24 1.72
CA GLN A 285 -30.15 26.11 0.98
C GLN A 285 -28.66 26.15 1.06
N PHE A 286 -28.01 24.98 1.05
CA PHE A 286 -26.57 24.84 1.03
C PHE A 286 -25.98 25.59 -0.17
N VAL A 287 -25.01 26.43 0.09
CA VAL A 287 -24.32 27.26 -0.91
C VAL A 287 -22.90 26.78 -1.07
N ARG A 288 -22.40 26.73 -2.30
CA ARG A 288 -21.04 26.40 -2.65
C ARG A 288 -20.50 27.37 -3.70
N ARG A 289 -19.33 27.95 -3.43
CA ARG A 289 -18.68 28.97 -4.26
C ARG A 289 -17.22 28.66 -4.45
N PHE A 290 -16.66 29.08 -5.59
CA PHE A 290 -15.25 28.97 -5.91
C PHE A 290 -14.74 30.27 -6.50
N THR A 291 -13.45 30.56 -6.23
CA THR A 291 -12.73 31.63 -6.88
C THR A 291 -11.24 31.37 -6.92
N TRP A 292 -10.54 32.04 -7.81
CA TRP A 292 -9.10 32.09 -7.84
C TRP A 292 -8.62 33.29 -7.01
N VAL A 293 -7.61 33.09 -6.19
CA VAL A 293 -6.91 34.13 -5.46
C VAL A 293 -5.41 33.99 -5.66
N ARG A 294 -4.70 35.12 -5.65
CA ARG A 294 -3.23 35.12 -5.62
C ARG A 294 -2.77 35.19 -4.18
N TYR A 295 -1.83 34.31 -3.80
CA TYR A 295 -1.36 34.23 -2.42
C TYR A 295 0.13 33.99 -2.35
N SER A 296 0.76 34.60 -1.37
CA SER A 296 2.13 34.38 -0.92
C SER A 296 2.20 34.49 0.59
N THR A 297 3.13 33.77 1.20
CA THR A 297 3.50 34.00 2.60
C THR A 297 4.47 35.17 2.70
N LEU A 298 4.51 35.83 3.86
CA LEU A 298 5.37 37.02 4.06
C LEU A 298 6.88 36.70 3.92
N LYS A 299 7.33 35.50 4.27
CA LYS A 299 8.77 35.20 4.41
C LYS A 299 9.23 33.89 3.80
N THR A 300 8.34 32.93 3.53
CA THR A 300 8.75 31.55 3.25
C THR A 300 8.56 31.12 1.80
N TRP A 301 7.59 31.69 1.10
CA TRP A 301 7.37 31.40 -0.32
C TRP A 301 8.29 32.24 -1.19
N SER A 302 8.89 31.62 -2.19
CA SER A 302 9.78 32.27 -3.15
C SER A 302 9.03 33.22 -4.10
N ARG A 303 7.74 32.96 -4.30
CA ARG A 303 6.87 33.73 -5.19
C ARG A 303 5.39 33.60 -4.80
N GLU A 304 4.59 34.48 -5.35
CA GLU A 304 3.13 34.39 -5.30
C GLU A 304 2.64 33.23 -6.20
N ARG A 305 1.62 32.50 -5.72
CA ARG A 305 1.05 31.34 -6.41
C ARG A 305 -0.46 31.44 -6.52
N ASP A 306 -1.02 30.73 -7.48
CA ASP A 306 -2.46 30.63 -7.68
C ASP A 306 -3.06 29.66 -6.67
N VAL A 307 -4.15 30.08 -6.04
CA VAL A 307 -4.88 29.33 -5.03
C VAL A 307 -6.35 29.33 -5.39
N VAL A 308 -6.95 28.15 -5.40
CA VAL A 308 -8.40 27.99 -5.45
C VAL A 308 -8.93 28.13 -4.04
N ALA A 309 -9.81 29.10 -3.83
CA ALA A 309 -10.62 29.22 -2.63
C ALA A 309 -11.99 28.62 -2.88
N LYS A 310 -12.39 27.64 -2.07
CA LYS A 310 -13.73 27.07 -2.01
C LYS A 310 -14.39 27.52 -0.73
N VAL A 311 -15.61 28.05 -0.81
CA VAL A 311 -16.44 28.37 0.34
C VAL A 311 -17.73 27.57 0.25
N GLU A 312 -18.03 26.84 1.29
CA GLU A 312 -19.34 26.24 1.52
C GLU A 312 -20.00 26.94 2.69
N HIS A 313 -21.30 27.18 2.60
CA HIS A 313 -22.10 27.71 3.71
C HIS A 313 -23.38 26.88 3.87
N GLY A 314 -23.60 26.40 5.07
CA GLY A 314 -24.76 25.61 5.44
C GLY A 314 -25.17 25.91 6.88
N GLU A 315 -26.00 25.05 7.47
CA GLU A 315 -26.49 25.19 8.85
C GLU A 315 -25.37 25.31 9.90
N ARG A 316 -24.20 24.72 9.64
CA ARG A 316 -23.03 24.77 10.52
C ARG A 316 -22.15 26.00 10.29
N GLY A 317 -22.57 26.93 9.44
CA GLY A 317 -21.83 28.11 9.04
C GLY A 317 -20.90 27.90 7.85
N ALA A 318 -19.95 28.81 7.66
CA ALA A 318 -19.00 28.79 6.56
C ALA A 318 -17.88 27.76 6.76
N ASN A 319 -17.52 27.05 5.67
CA ASN A 319 -16.42 26.08 5.62
C ASN A 319 -15.48 26.40 4.44
N PRO A 320 -14.58 27.37 4.60
CA PRO A 320 -13.60 27.68 3.57
C PRO A 320 -12.50 26.61 3.48
N ARG A 321 -12.07 26.33 2.25
CA ARG A 321 -10.95 25.43 1.93
C ARG A 321 -10.10 26.05 0.84
N PHE A 322 -8.80 25.79 0.88
CA PHE A 322 -7.84 26.38 -0.04
C PHE A 322 -6.96 25.30 -0.66
N VAL A 323 -6.65 25.46 -1.93
CA VAL A 323 -5.79 24.53 -2.70
C VAL A 323 -4.82 25.36 -3.53
N VAL A 324 -3.53 25.18 -3.31
CA VAL A 324 -2.49 25.80 -4.13
C VAL A 324 -2.15 24.88 -5.31
N THR A 325 -2.03 25.47 -6.50
CA THR A 325 -1.83 24.67 -7.72
C THR A 325 -1.09 25.46 -8.81
N THR A 326 -0.43 24.73 -9.69
CA THR A 326 0.13 25.24 -10.95
C THR A 326 -0.78 24.96 -12.17
N LEU A 327 -1.90 24.25 -11.98
CA LEU A 327 -2.91 24.05 -13.02
C LEU A 327 -3.78 25.31 -13.14
N THR A 328 -3.39 26.21 -14.04
CA THR A 328 -4.09 27.46 -14.31
C THR A 328 -4.88 27.40 -15.61
N GLY A 329 -5.80 28.35 -15.85
CA GLY A 329 -6.60 28.40 -17.07
C GLY A 329 -7.86 27.53 -17.07
N PHE A 330 -8.15 26.86 -15.94
CA PHE A 330 -9.37 26.05 -15.74
C PHE A 330 -10.32 26.73 -14.77
N ASP A 331 -11.56 26.31 -14.78
CA ASP A 331 -12.55 26.71 -13.76
C ASP A 331 -12.08 26.26 -12.35
N ALA A 332 -12.20 27.16 -11.37
CA ALA A 332 -11.74 26.88 -9.99
C ALA A 332 -12.46 25.67 -9.36
N GLY A 333 -13.76 25.51 -9.64
CA GLY A 333 -14.55 24.37 -9.18
C GLY A 333 -14.09 23.06 -9.81
N LEU A 334 -13.72 23.06 -11.09
CA LEU A 334 -13.16 21.88 -11.76
C LEU A 334 -11.84 21.44 -11.14
N ILE A 335 -10.95 22.38 -10.85
CA ILE A 335 -9.66 22.07 -10.16
C ILE A 335 -9.96 21.44 -8.80
N TYR A 336 -10.84 22.05 -8.01
CA TYR A 336 -11.17 21.52 -6.69
C TYR A 336 -11.82 20.12 -6.78
N ASP A 337 -12.87 19.97 -7.60
CA ASP A 337 -13.69 18.77 -7.62
C ASP A 337 -13.04 17.61 -8.40
N ARG A 338 -12.34 17.91 -9.50
CA ARG A 338 -11.79 16.87 -10.40
C ARG A 338 -10.31 16.62 -10.23
N ALA A 339 -9.53 17.63 -9.82
CA ALA A 339 -8.11 17.42 -9.60
C ALA A 339 -7.79 17.15 -8.11
N PHE A 340 -8.36 17.92 -7.16
CA PHE A 340 -8.03 17.78 -5.74
C PHE A 340 -8.85 16.72 -4.99
N CYS A 341 -10.18 16.74 -5.09
CA CYS A 341 -11.04 15.85 -4.30
C CYS A 341 -10.78 14.35 -4.50
N PRO A 342 -10.44 13.85 -5.72
CA PRO A 342 -10.14 12.45 -5.91
C PRO A 342 -8.94 11.95 -5.11
N ARG A 343 -8.06 12.82 -4.61
CA ARG A 343 -7.01 12.47 -3.65
C ARG A 343 -7.56 11.71 -2.42
N GLY A 344 -8.79 11.97 -2.02
CA GLY A 344 -9.44 11.25 -0.92
C GLY A 344 -9.45 9.73 -1.09
N GLN A 345 -9.23 9.21 -2.30
CA GLN A 345 -9.06 7.77 -2.52
C GLN A 345 -7.76 7.22 -1.94
N SER A 346 -6.71 8.06 -1.79
CA SER A 346 -5.46 7.62 -1.14
C SER A 346 -5.69 7.13 0.30
N GLU A 347 -6.66 7.70 1.01
CA GLU A 347 -7.05 7.25 2.34
C GLU A 347 -7.55 5.79 2.35
N ASN A 348 -8.28 5.37 1.31
CA ASN A 348 -8.73 3.99 1.17
C ASN A 348 -7.55 3.06 0.84
N TYR A 349 -6.59 3.52 0.03
CA TYR A 349 -5.38 2.75 -0.26
C TYR A 349 -4.50 2.59 0.99
N ILE A 350 -4.38 3.65 1.80
CA ILE A 350 -3.69 3.59 3.09
C ILE A 350 -4.41 2.65 4.06
N LYS A 351 -5.76 2.67 4.11
CA LYS A 351 -6.54 1.72 4.91
C LYS A 351 -6.31 0.28 4.49
N ASP A 352 -6.31 -0.02 3.19
CA ASP A 352 -5.95 -1.35 2.69
C ASP A 352 -4.52 -1.73 3.10
N PHE A 353 -3.58 -0.81 3.02
CA PHE A 353 -2.18 -1.02 3.39
C PHE A 353 -1.98 -1.24 4.90
N LYS A 354 -2.59 -0.41 5.75
CA LYS A 354 -2.51 -0.52 7.22
C LYS A 354 -3.39 -1.65 7.75
N ASN A 355 -4.69 -1.63 7.45
CA ASN A 355 -5.64 -2.52 8.10
C ASN A 355 -5.62 -3.94 7.50
N ALA A 356 -5.61 -4.04 6.17
CA ALA A 356 -5.63 -5.35 5.54
C ALA A 356 -4.27 -6.05 5.55
N LEU A 357 -3.18 -5.32 5.42
CA LEU A 357 -1.82 -5.87 5.36
C LEU A 357 -0.99 -5.58 6.62
N ALA A 358 -1.53 -4.87 7.60
CA ALA A 358 -0.88 -4.55 8.86
C ALA A 358 0.49 -3.86 8.68
N ALA A 359 0.59 -2.91 7.73
CA ALA A 359 1.85 -2.24 7.39
C ALA A 359 2.39 -1.33 8.50
N ASP A 360 1.58 -1.07 9.52
CA ASP A 360 1.91 -0.38 10.76
C ASP A 360 2.44 -1.32 11.87
N ARG A 361 2.64 -2.60 11.59
CA ARG A 361 3.21 -3.57 12.56
C ARG A 361 4.72 -3.66 12.42
N LEU A 362 5.42 -2.53 12.63
CA LEU A 362 6.87 -2.43 12.54
C LEU A 362 7.53 -2.67 13.90
N SER A 363 7.70 -3.92 14.30
CA SER A 363 8.10 -4.35 15.65
C SER A 363 9.60 -4.65 15.85
N CYS A 364 10.45 -4.32 14.86
CA CYS A 364 11.90 -4.50 15.02
C CYS A 364 12.52 -3.38 15.88
N HIS A 365 13.62 -3.69 16.60
CA HIS A 365 14.35 -2.66 17.34
C HIS A 365 15.07 -1.67 16.41
N ARG A 366 15.74 -2.19 15.36
CA ARG A 366 16.52 -1.39 14.40
C ARG A 366 15.61 -0.67 13.40
N PHE A 367 15.84 0.62 13.19
CA PHE A 367 15.12 1.43 12.23
C PHE A 367 15.17 0.85 10.80
N ILE A 368 16.36 0.43 10.36
CA ILE A 368 16.55 -0.12 9.01
C ILE A 368 15.78 -1.44 8.80
N ALA A 369 15.65 -2.27 9.84
CA ALA A 369 14.86 -3.48 9.80
C ALA A 369 13.35 -3.17 9.68
N ASN A 370 12.87 -2.14 10.38
CA ASN A 370 11.50 -1.64 10.23
C ASN A 370 11.26 -1.04 8.84
N ALA A 371 12.24 -0.31 8.28
CA ALA A 371 12.14 0.18 6.92
C ALA A 371 12.10 -0.94 5.87
N PHE A 372 12.78 -2.06 6.13
CA PHE A 372 12.66 -3.26 5.30
C PHE A 372 11.29 -3.96 5.49
N ARG A 373 10.76 -4.02 6.72
CA ARG A 373 9.41 -4.54 6.95
C ARG A 373 8.36 -3.72 6.20
N LEU A 374 8.45 -2.39 6.25
CA LEU A 374 7.58 -1.52 5.44
C LEU A 374 7.66 -1.87 3.94
N TRP A 375 8.87 -2.17 3.45
CA TRP A 375 9.06 -2.61 2.06
C TRP A 375 8.42 -3.98 1.79
N LEU A 376 8.50 -4.93 2.73
CA LEU A 376 7.82 -6.24 2.61
C LEU A 376 6.30 -6.07 2.53
N HIS A 377 5.73 -5.20 3.35
CA HIS A 377 4.30 -4.86 3.29
C HIS A 377 3.95 -4.15 1.96
N ALA A 378 4.82 -3.29 1.43
CA ALA A 378 4.64 -2.67 0.12
C ALA A 378 4.63 -3.72 -1.01
N LEU A 379 5.49 -4.72 -0.94
CA LEU A 379 5.51 -5.82 -1.91
C LEU A 379 4.25 -6.69 -1.79
N ALA A 380 3.79 -6.98 -0.56
CA ALA A 380 2.53 -7.65 -0.30
C ALA A 380 1.33 -6.87 -0.84
N TYR A 381 1.32 -5.53 -0.66
CA TYR A 381 0.30 -4.66 -1.23
C TYR A 381 0.26 -4.75 -2.77
N ARG A 382 1.42 -4.69 -3.42
CA ARG A 382 1.52 -4.81 -4.88
C ARG A 382 0.95 -6.15 -5.37
N LEU A 383 1.24 -7.23 -4.68
CA LEU A 383 0.73 -8.56 -5.02
C LEU A 383 -0.78 -8.65 -4.82
N MET A 384 -1.32 -8.14 -3.71
CA MET A 384 -2.76 -8.07 -3.46
C MET A 384 -3.49 -7.15 -4.44
N HIS A 385 -2.90 -6.01 -4.76
CA HIS A 385 -3.46 -5.09 -5.75
C HIS A 385 -3.54 -5.76 -7.13
N ALA A 386 -2.48 -6.43 -7.57
CA ALA A 386 -2.47 -7.16 -8.83
C ALA A 386 -3.49 -8.32 -8.83
N LEU A 387 -3.64 -9.03 -7.70
CA LEU A 387 -4.68 -10.05 -7.55
C LEU A 387 -6.09 -9.46 -7.68
N ARG A 388 -6.35 -8.30 -7.06
CA ARG A 388 -7.64 -7.60 -7.15
C ARG A 388 -7.97 -7.20 -8.60
N ILE A 389 -7.00 -6.67 -9.33
CA ILE A 389 -7.17 -6.31 -10.75
C ILE A 389 -7.47 -7.57 -11.58
N THR A 390 -6.67 -8.63 -11.41
CA THR A 390 -6.83 -9.89 -12.15
C THR A 390 -8.17 -10.56 -11.83
N ALA A 391 -8.53 -10.64 -10.53
CA ALA A 391 -9.79 -11.21 -10.09
C ALA A 391 -10.98 -10.39 -10.58
N GLY A 392 -10.90 -9.06 -10.53
CA GLY A 392 -11.93 -8.15 -11.00
C GLY A 392 -12.15 -8.14 -12.52
N ALA A 393 -11.14 -8.55 -13.30
CA ALA A 393 -11.28 -8.75 -14.74
C ALA A 393 -12.10 -10.02 -15.08
N VAL A 394 -12.00 -11.05 -14.22
CA VAL A 394 -12.71 -12.34 -14.39
C VAL A 394 -14.08 -12.31 -13.71
N GLU A 395 -14.14 -11.77 -12.49
CA GLU A 395 -15.35 -11.68 -11.67
C GLU A 395 -15.55 -10.21 -11.24
N PRO A 396 -16.41 -9.45 -11.94
CA PRO A 396 -16.60 -8.01 -11.70
C PRO A 396 -16.96 -7.64 -10.25
N ALA A 397 -17.64 -8.54 -9.52
CA ALA A 397 -17.97 -8.36 -8.11
C ALA A 397 -16.74 -8.28 -7.19
N LEU A 398 -15.56 -8.72 -7.66
CA LEU A 398 -14.31 -8.64 -6.91
C LEU A 398 -13.49 -7.37 -7.20
N ARG A 399 -13.88 -6.57 -8.20
CA ARG A 399 -13.09 -5.42 -8.69
C ARG A 399 -12.87 -4.32 -7.64
N ARG A 400 -13.88 -4.09 -6.79
CA ARG A 400 -13.89 -2.98 -5.82
C ARG A 400 -13.91 -3.43 -4.36
N VAL A 401 -13.70 -4.71 -4.10
CA VAL A 401 -13.65 -5.21 -2.72
C VAL A 401 -12.37 -4.75 -2.02
N GLN A 402 -12.45 -4.54 -0.72
CA GLN A 402 -11.27 -4.28 0.11
C GLN A 402 -10.36 -5.50 0.14
N MET A 403 -9.08 -5.30 0.44
CA MET A 403 -8.09 -6.38 0.39
C MET A 403 -8.34 -7.48 1.42
N ASP A 404 -8.87 -7.16 2.61
CA ASP A 404 -9.28 -8.14 3.61
C ASP A 404 -10.42 -9.03 3.11
N THR A 405 -11.43 -8.43 2.46
CA THR A 405 -12.53 -9.17 1.83
C THR A 405 -12.05 -10.06 0.68
N LEU A 406 -11.10 -9.57 -0.14
CA LEU A 406 -10.49 -10.36 -1.19
C LEU A 406 -9.73 -11.55 -0.62
N ARG A 407 -8.95 -11.34 0.45
CA ARG A 407 -8.27 -12.40 1.20
C ARG A 407 -9.24 -13.48 1.67
N LEU A 408 -10.30 -13.08 2.37
CA LEU A 408 -11.31 -14.02 2.89
C LEU A 408 -11.99 -14.81 1.78
N ARG A 409 -12.26 -14.18 0.65
CA ARG A 409 -13.01 -14.83 -0.45
C ARG A 409 -12.18 -15.72 -1.35
N LEU A 410 -10.90 -15.38 -1.58
CA LEU A 410 -10.05 -16.10 -2.53
C LEU A 410 -8.85 -16.80 -1.91
N LEU A 411 -8.32 -16.34 -0.78
CA LEU A 411 -7.10 -16.88 -0.22
C LEU A 411 -7.34 -17.79 0.97
N LYS A 412 -8.27 -17.43 1.86
CA LYS A 412 -8.67 -18.23 3.03
C LYS A 412 -9.65 -19.32 2.62
N VAL A 413 -9.15 -20.26 1.83
CA VAL A 413 -9.94 -21.38 1.32
C VAL A 413 -9.30 -22.67 1.78
N ALA A 414 -10.07 -23.51 2.47
CA ALA A 414 -9.58 -24.82 2.90
C ALA A 414 -9.14 -25.66 1.67
N ALA A 415 -8.04 -26.36 1.82
CA ALA A 415 -7.51 -27.21 0.76
C ALA A 415 -6.91 -28.49 1.36
N VAL A 416 -7.26 -29.64 0.79
CA VAL A 416 -6.58 -30.90 1.06
C VAL A 416 -5.44 -31.04 0.07
N VAL A 417 -4.21 -31.19 0.56
CA VAL A 417 -3.02 -31.34 -0.27
C VAL A 417 -2.54 -32.78 -0.21
N VAL A 418 -2.45 -33.42 -1.37
CA VAL A 418 -1.96 -34.81 -1.49
C VAL A 418 -0.72 -34.80 -2.39
N SER A 419 0.43 -35.00 -1.77
CA SER A 419 1.70 -35.12 -2.50
C SER A 419 1.98 -36.58 -2.87
N SER A 420 2.47 -36.81 -4.07
CA SER A 420 2.94 -38.10 -4.56
C SER A 420 4.18 -37.89 -5.43
N VAL A 421 4.90 -38.97 -5.71
CA VAL A 421 6.12 -38.93 -6.57
C VAL A 421 5.83 -38.31 -7.95
N ARG A 422 4.59 -38.46 -8.47
CA ARG A 422 4.25 -38.00 -9.82
C ARG A 422 3.59 -36.62 -9.87
N ARG A 423 2.89 -36.23 -8.82
CA ARG A 423 2.11 -34.98 -8.80
C ARG A 423 1.67 -34.60 -7.40
N VAL A 424 1.43 -33.29 -7.21
CA VAL A 424 0.70 -32.75 -6.07
C VAL A 424 -0.72 -32.43 -6.51
N VAL A 425 -1.71 -32.90 -5.75
CA VAL A 425 -3.13 -32.64 -6.00
C VAL A 425 -3.66 -31.79 -4.87
N VAL A 426 -4.20 -30.61 -5.20
CA VAL A 426 -4.86 -29.72 -4.24
C VAL A 426 -6.36 -29.76 -4.49
N ARG A 427 -7.12 -30.15 -3.48
CA ARG A 427 -8.58 -30.29 -3.56
C ARG A 427 -9.25 -29.22 -2.72
N LEU A 428 -10.02 -28.35 -3.36
CA LEU A 428 -10.85 -27.37 -2.69
C LEU A 428 -12.22 -27.98 -2.31
N PRO A 429 -12.93 -27.41 -1.30
CA PRO A 429 -14.26 -27.89 -0.90
C PRO A 429 -15.26 -27.79 -2.05
N ARG A 430 -16.13 -28.78 -2.18
CA ARG A 430 -17.24 -28.73 -3.17
C ARG A 430 -18.18 -27.55 -2.93
N ALA A 431 -18.34 -27.14 -1.67
CA ALA A 431 -19.20 -26.03 -1.25
C ALA A 431 -18.51 -24.66 -1.39
N PHE A 432 -17.32 -24.58 -1.99
CA PHE A 432 -16.64 -23.29 -2.15
C PHE A 432 -17.43 -22.39 -3.12
N PRO A 433 -18.01 -21.25 -2.66
CA PRO A 433 -18.95 -20.47 -3.47
C PRO A 433 -18.31 -19.85 -4.71
N LEU A 434 -17.01 -19.54 -4.67
CA LEU A 434 -16.26 -18.93 -5.77
C LEU A 434 -15.42 -19.94 -6.57
N ALA A 435 -15.73 -21.24 -6.53
CA ALA A 435 -14.93 -22.27 -7.22
C ALA A 435 -14.78 -21.98 -8.72
N ALA A 436 -15.85 -21.55 -9.39
CA ALA A 436 -15.83 -21.20 -10.81
C ALA A 436 -14.92 -19.99 -11.07
N ALA A 437 -15.07 -18.91 -10.28
CA ALA A 437 -14.24 -17.71 -10.38
C ALA A 437 -12.77 -18.02 -10.08
N PHE A 438 -12.49 -18.79 -9.03
CA PHE A 438 -11.14 -19.24 -8.68
C PHE A 438 -10.46 -19.98 -9.84
N THR A 439 -11.16 -20.93 -10.44
CA THR A 439 -10.65 -21.69 -11.59
C THR A 439 -10.42 -20.80 -12.81
N ALA A 440 -11.35 -19.87 -13.07
CA ALA A 440 -11.22 -18.91 -14.17
C ALA A 440 -10.03 -17.95 -13.96
N ILE A 441 -9.81 -17.45 -12.72
CA ILE A 441 -8.64 -16.64 -12.35
C ILE A 441 -7.36 -17.45 -12.56
N ALA A 442 -7.30 -18.71 -12.09
CA ALA A 442 -6.13 -19.56 -12.28
C ALA A 442 -5.79 -19.76 -13.77
N ARG A 443 -6.80 -20.01 -14.61
CA ARG A 443 -6.62 -20.11 -16.06
C ARG A 443 -6.16 -18.79 -16.68
N HIS A 444 -6.74 -17.67 -16.27
CA HIS A 444 -6.31 -16.35 -16.73
C HIS A 444 -4.84 -16.07 -16.38
N LEU A 445 -4.36 -16.63 -15.27
CA LEU A 445 -2.96 -16.58 -14.85
C LEU A 445 -2.06 -17.59 -15.57
N GLY A 446 -2.60 -18.45 -16.44
CA GLY A 446 -1.85 -19.40 -17.27
C GLY A 446 -1.90 -20.86 -16.79
N ALA A 447 -2.81 -21.21 -15.84
CA ALA A 447 -3.05 -22.61 -15.52
C ALA A 447 -3.76 -23.31 -16.68
N THR A 448 -3.32 -24.53 -17.00
CA THR A 448 -3.86 -25.36 -18.09
C THR A 448 -4.82 -26.44 -17.55
#